data_f995ec85fe6276a0a72eef91fcc3b8c4
#
_entry.id   f995ec85fe6276a0a72eef91fcc3b8c4
#
_cell.length_a   1.000
_cell.length_b   1.000
_cell.length_c   1.000
_cell.angle_alpha   90.00
_cell.angle_beta   90.00
_cell.angle_gamma   90.00
#
_symmetry.space_group_name_H-M   'P 1'
#
loop_
_entity.id
_entity.type
_entity.pdbx_description
1 polymer ?
#
loop_
_entity_poly.entity_id
_entity_poly.type
_entity_poly.pdbx_seq_one_letter_code
_entity_poly.pdbx_strand_id
1 'polypeptide(L)'
;MSTQLLSLFNNQALAELVKEALSNNHDLHKTALRLQQAELLAKQSDQYLQPTLSAGFQASRQKTNQIENNHKLSLDLSWEFDVWGRLADAASAANAKQQATQLDYVYAQNSLAARVIEAWLDIAYRARVIGVEQRWLQSLSNTENIVLEQVLDGFKEQADLDTARAATSRVRASLAAKEQDQLIAIRGLNTLRGKSDTQLNRMIFTIPEVEAPPLRLPGEMIGSRPDLLAAYQQVLAADKSAAVAYKDLLPKFTLSASVYRSGSTPNQLIDNPSLWNLVGGISAPLLDQSSLQTQAKIAQLQAEESFVDYQKKLLVAINEVGNALDKEFYLKQQEQHYRDAFTFSKASMKNYQNLYQEGASDVLALLIAQQSIYQSKIQLLNTQRTRLSNRITLGLALGMGV
;
A
#
# COMPACT_ATOMS: atom_id res chain seq x y z
N MET A 1 -15.69 8.29 15.22
CA MET A 1 -14.32 8.25 15.75
C MET A 1 -13.63 7.11 15.05
N SER A 2 -12.66 7.40 14.16
CA SER A 2 -11.82 6.37 13.56
C SER A 2 -10.98 5.75 14.67
N THR A 3 -11.17 4.47 14.93
CA THR A 3 -10.34 3.72 15.87
C THR A 3 -8.98 3.59 15.21
N GLN A 4 -7.96 4.25 15.74
CA GLN A 4 -6.63 4.26 15.15
C GLN A 4 -6.01 2.87 15.28
N LEU A 5 -5.40 2.37 14.22
CA LEU A 5 -4.69 1.08 14.21
C LEU A 5 -3.56 1.06 15.28
N LEU A 6 -2.90 2.21 15.48
CA LEU A 6 -1.87 2.38 16.50
C LEU A 6 -2.40 2.27 17.94
N SER A 7 -3.69 2.54 18.19
CA SER A 7 -4.26 2.40 19.53
C SER A 7 -4.34 0.94 20.01
N LEU A 8 -4.24 -0.03 19.09
CA LEU A 8 -4.14 -1.45 19.44
C LEU A 8 -2.79 -1.80 20.08
N PHE A 9 -1.80 -0.90 19.99
CA PHE A 9 -0.42 -1.13 20.42
C PHE A 9 -0.01 -0.04 21.42
N ASN A 10 0.17 -0.38 22.66
CA ASN A 10 0.68 0.56 23.66
C ASN A 10 2.22 0.62 23.59
N ASN A 11 2.78 1.15 22.49
CA ASN A 11 4.22 1.21 22.25
C ASN A 11 4.63 2.51 21.54
N GLN A 12 5.23 3.44 22.29
CA GLN A 12 5.65 4.74 21.79
C GLN A 12 6.75 4.63 20.70
N ALA A 13 7.71 3.71 20.86
CA ALA A 13 8.79 3.54 19.88
C ALA A 13 8.25 3.05 18.53
N LEU A 14 7.22 2.19 18.54
CA LEU A 14 6.52 1.76 17.34
C LEU A 14 5.77 2.93 16.68
N ALA A 15 5.10 3.77 17.49
CA ALA A 15 4.38 4.94 16.96
C ALA A 15 5.34 5.95 16.30
N GLU A 16 6.52 6.16 16.87
CA GLU A 16 7.56 7.02 16.29
C GLU A 16 8.07 6.47 14.95
N LEU A 17 8.29 5.15 14.86
CA LEU A 17 8.70 4.52 13.60
C LEU A 17 7.61 4.61 12.50
N VAL A 18 6.35 4.44 12.85
CA VAL A 18 5.23 4.63 11.92
C VAL A 18 5.20 6.07 11.43
N LYS A 19 5.30 7.06 12.33
CA LYS A 19 5.34 8.47 11.97
C LYS A 19 6.52 8.78 11.04
N GLU A 20 7.69 8.23 11.33
CA GLU A 20 8.88 8.39 10.50
C GLU A 20 8.69 7.77 9.10
N ALA A 21 8.11 6.58 9.01
CA ALA A 21 7.81 5.94 7.74
C ALA A 21 6.81 6.76 6.92
N LEU A 22 5.74 7.26 7.54
CA LEU A 22 4.75 8.11 6.87
C LEU A 22 5.36 9.40 6.30
N SER A 23 6.40 9.95 6.94
CA SER A 23 7.06 11.18 6.47
C SER A 23 8.12 10.94 5.38
N ASN A 24 8.78 9.78 5.38
CA ASN A 24 9.98 9.56 4.56
C ASN A 24 9.83 8.46 3.49
N ASN A 25 8.73 7.70 3.50
CA ASN A 25 8.56 6.60 2.54
C ASN A 25 8.39 7.11 1.12
N HIS A 26 9.25 6.64 0.21
CA HIS A 26 9.26 7.10 -1.18
C HIS A 26 8.01 6.68 -1.98
N ASP A 27 7.44 5.51 -1.70
CA ASP A 27 6.21 5.07 -2.38
C ASP A 27 5.01 5.92 -1.95
N LEU A 28 4.92 6.26 -0.66
CA LEU A 28 3.88 7.16 -0.16
C LEU A 28 4.06 8.56 -0.73
N HIS A 29 5.29 9.07 -0.81
CA HIS A 29 5.59 10.36 -1.46
C HIS A 29 5.17 10.36 -2.94
N LYS A 30 5.44 9.28 -3.68
CA LYS A 30 4.95 9.12 -5.06
C LYS A 30 3.42 9.18 -5.16
N THR A 31 2.73 8.59 -4.19
CA THR A 31 1.26 8.64 -4.14
C THR A 31 0.75 10.06 -3.82
N ALA A 32 1.45 10.81 -2.95
CA ALA A 32 1.16 12.23 -2.69
C ALA A 32 1.35 13.09 -3.96
N LEU A 33 2.39 12.85 -4.75
CA LEU A 33 2.58 13.55 -6.03
C LEU A 33 1.46 13.24 -7.03
N ARG A 34 0.95 12.01 -7.05
CA ARG A 34 -0.23 11.66 -7.88
C ARG A 34 -1.49 12.39 -7.42
N LEU A 35 -1.67 12.56 -6.11
CA LEU A 35 -2.77 13.37 -5.58
C LEU A 35 -2.65 14.82 -6.04
N GLN A 36 -1.48 15.44 -5.93
CA GLN A 36 -1.25 16.81 -6.43
C GLN A 36 -1.51 16.94 -7.94
N GLN A 37 -1.12 15.91 -8.73
CA GLN A 37 -1.45 15.88 -10.16
C GLN A 37 -2.96 15.83 -10.41
N ALA A 38 -3.69 15.00 -9.65
CA ALA A 38 -5.14 14.90 -9.77
C ALA A 38 -5.84 16.22 -9.37
N GLU A 39 -5.37 16.91 -8.34
CA GLU A 39 -5.86 18.23 -7.93
C GLU A 39 -5.66 19.28 -9.03
N LEU A 40 -4.48 19.30 -9.67
CA LEU A 40 -4.21 20.20 -10.78
C LEU A 40 -5.06 19.89 -12.01
N LEU A 41 -5.30 18.62 -12.32
CA LEU A 41 -6.18 18.21 -13.41
C LEU A 41 -7.64 18.57 -13.15
N ALA A 42 -8.13 18.42 -11.92
CA ALA A 42 -9.46 18.86 -11.53
C ALA A 42 -9.60 20.40 -11.69
N LYS A 43 -8.64 21.15 -11.17
CA LYS A 43 -8.59 22.61 -11.34
C LYS A 43 -8.53 23.04 -12.81
N GLN A 44 -7.75 22.33 -13.63
CA GLN A 44 -7.68 22.59 -15.06
C GLN A 44 -9.04 22.35 -15.73
N SER A 45 -9.75 21.28 -15.35
CA SER A 45 -11.07 20.95 -15.89
C SER A 45 -12.11 22.01 -15.51
N ASP A 46 -12.07 22.54 -14.28
CA ASP A 46 -12.92 23.65 -13.84
C ASP A 46 -12.64 24.94 -14.63
N GLN A 47 -11.38 25.18 -15.05
CA GLN A 47 -11.02 26.36 -15.86
C GLN A 47 -11.62 26.33 -17.25
N TYR A 48 -11.92 25.15 -17.84
CA TYR A 48 -12.59 25.08 -19.14
C TYR A 48 -14.04 25.61 -19.15
N LEU A 49 -14.64 25.76 -17.97
CA LEU A 49 -15.95 26.46 -17.84
C LEU A 49 -15.86 27.98 -18.01
N GLN A 50 -14.68 28.56 -17.95
CA GLN A 50 -14.44 30.00 -18.01
C GLN A 50 -13.94 30.40 -19.38
N PRO A 51 -14.20 31.67 -19.81
CA PRO A 51 -13.63 32.19 -21.04
C PRO A 51 -12.09 32.25 -20.97
N THR A 52 -11.43 31.96 -22.10
CA THR A 52 -9.99 32.10 -22.27
C THR A 52 -9.67 33.41 -22.97
N LEU A 53 -8.64 34.11 -22.47
CA LEU A 53 -8.14 35.36 -23.09
C LEU A 53 -6.69 35.13 -23.52
N SER A 54 -6.40 35.41 -24.77
CA SER A 54 -5.05 35.32 -25.35
C SER A 54 -4.64 36.61 -26.04
N ALA A 55 -3.33 36.90 -26.00
CA ALA A 55 -2.73 37.98 -26.77
C ALA A 55 -1.94 37.37 -27.92
N GLY A 56 -2.09 37.88 -29.10
CA GLY A 56 -1.42 37.40 -30.32
C GLY A 56 -0.73 38.54 -31.08
N PHE A 57 0.45 38.27 -31.61
CA PHE A 57 1.11 39.06 -32.62
C PHE A 57 1.37 38.17 -33.85
N GLN A 58 0.89 38.64 -35.00
CA GLN A 58 1.08 37.95 -36.27
C GLN A 58 1.70 38.90 -37.29
N ALA A 59 2.74 38.46 -37.96
CA ALA A 59 3.33 39.12 -39.12
C ALA A 59 3.26 38.19 -40.32
N SER A 60 2.62 38.59 -41.39
CA SER A 60 2.52 37.86 -42.63
C SER A 60 2.96 38.68 -43.82
N ARG A 61 3.62 38.00 -44.79
CA ARG A 61 3.97 38.55 -46.09
C ARG A 61 3.46 37.61 -47.16
N GLN A 62 2.57 38.12 -47.99
CA GLN A 62 1.90 37.35 -49.01
C GLN A 62 2.13 38.01 -50.38
N LYS A 63 2.32 37.23 -51.43
CA LYS A 63 2.35 37.68 -52.81
C LYS A 63 1.13 37.10 -53.55
N THR A 64 0.21 37.98 -53.85
CA THR A 64 -0.92 37.68 -54.76
C THR A 64 -0.60 38.35 -56.13
N ASN A 65 -1.19 39.44 -56.45
CA ASN A 65 -0.81 40.28 -57.58
C ASN A 65 0.30 41.28 -57.22
N GLN A 66 0.36 41.69 -55.94
CA GLN A 66 1.37 42.54 -55.32
C GLN A 66 1.87 41.90 -54.05
N ILE A 67 3.03 42.34 -53.51
CA ILE A 67 3.53 41.92 -52.23
C ILE A 67 2.82 42.74 -51.12
N GLU A 68 2.08 42.05 -50.29
CA GLU A 68 1.39 42.64 -49.13
C GLU A 68 2.04 42.14 -47.84
N ASN A 69 2.34 43.10 -46.95
CA ASN A 69 2.73 42.81 -45.58
C ASN A 69 1.56 43.08 -44.69
N ASN A 70 1.28 42.22 -43.70
CA ASN A 70 0.27 42.46 -42.69
C ASN A 70 0.83 42.15 -41.32
N HIS A 71 0.78 43.10 -40.44
CA HIS A 71 1.10 43.00 -39.02
C HIS A 71 -0.19 43.13 -38.23
N LYS A 72 -0.49 42.21 -37.32
CA LYS A 72 -1.69 42.21 -36.50
C LYS A 72 -1.31 41.98 -35.03
N LEU A 73 -1.78 42.86 -34.16
CA LEU A 73 -1.72 42.68 -32.70
C LEU A 73 -3.17 42.50 -32.23
N SER A 74 -3.45 41.41 -31.50
CA SER A 74 -4.81 41.09 -31.06
C SER A 74 -4.89 40.67 -29.60
N LEU A 75 -6.04 40.90 -28.99
CA LEU A 75 -6.53 40.23 -27.77
C LEU A 75 -7.77 39.45 -28.18
N ASP A 76 -7.72 38.17 -27.97
CA ASP A 76 -8.75 37.24 -28.43
C ASP A 76 -9.35 36.52 -27.21
N LEU A 77 -10.66 36.63 -27.01
CA LEU A 77 -11.46 35.95 -26.03
C LEU A 77 -12.19 34.79 -26.73
N SER A 78 -12.15 33.62 -26.15
CA SER A 78 -12.89 32.44 -26.61
C SER A 78 -13.59 31.77 -25.44
N TRP A 79 -14.85 31.44 -25.61
CA TRP A 79 -15.67 30.79 -24.59
C TRP A 79 -16.66 29.80 -25.25
N GLU A 80 -16.71 28.57 -24.70
CA GLU A 80 -17.75 27.60 -25.03
C GLU A 80 -18.87 27.72 -23.99
N PHE A 81 -20.08 28.04 -24.40
CA PHE A 81 -21.24 28.00 -23.54
C PHE A 81 -21.68 26.58 -23.27
N ASP A 82 -21.62 26.17 -22.03
CA ASP A 82 -21.96 24.79 -21.61
C ASP A 82 -23.45 24.54 -21.51
N VAL A 83 -24.17 24.73 -22.63
CA VAL A 83 -25.64 24.60 -22.71
C VAL A 83 -26.14 23.25 -22.27
N TRP A 84 -25.39 22.21 -22.60
CA TRP A 84 -25.73 20.81 -22.31
C TRP A 84 -25.10 20.27 -21.02
N GLY A 85 -24.26 21.03 -20.37
CA GLY A 85 -23.52 20.60 -19.18
C GLY A 85 -22.41 19.60 -19.48
N ARG A 86 -21.85 19.60 -20.70
CA ARG A 86 -20.73 18.76 -21.12
C ARG A 86 -19.45 19.08 -20.33
N LEU A 87 -19.11 20.37 -20.25
CA LEU A 87 -17.93 20.82 -19.52
C LEU A 87 -18.13 20.66 -18.01
N ALA A 88 -19.34 20.89 -17.50
CA ALA A 88 -19.67 20.64 -16.09
C ALA A 88 -19.56 19.16 -15.72
N ASP A 89 -19.98 18.24 -16.59
CA ASP A 89 -19.78 16.80 -16.35
C ASP A 89 -18.29 16.40 -16.46
N ALA A 90 -17.52 17.01 -17.37
CA ALA A 90 -16.08 16.81 -17.45
C ALA A 90 -15.36 17.25 -16.16
N ALA A 91 -15.71 18.43 -15.64
CA ALA A 91 -15.22 18.95 -14.36
C ALA A 91 -15.63 18.02 -13.20
N SER A 92 -16.89 17.56 -13.19
CA SER A 92 -17.38 16.61 -12.18
C SER A 92 -16.63 15.29 -12.22
N ALA A 93 -16.33 14.75 -13.41
CA ALA A 93 -15.53 13.54 -13.60
C ALA A 93 -14.10 13.72 -13.06
N ALA A 94 -13.46 14.85 -13.36
CA ALA A 94 -12.13 15.18 -12.87
C ALA A 94 -12.08 15.33 -11.34
N ASN A 95 -13.07 15.99 -10.74
CA ASN A 95 -13.22 16.15 -9.30
C ASN A 95 -13.46 14.79 -8.60
N ALA A 96 -14.27 13.89 -9.17
CA ALA A 96 -14.47 12.54 -8.65
C ALA A 96 -13.17 11.72 -8.72
N LYS A 97 -12.37 11.81 -9.80
CA LYS A 97 -11.04 11.20 -9.90
C LYS A 97 -10.07 11.74 -8.85
N GLN A 98 -10.09 13.03 -8.59
CA GLN A 98 -9.29 13.65 -7.54
C GLN A 98 -9.66 13.09 -6.16
N GLN A 99 -10.97 12.99 -5.84
CA GLN A 99 -11.45 12.41 -4.59
C GLN A 99 -11.06 10.93 -4.47
N ALA A 100 -11.16 10.14 -5.55
CA ALA A 100 -10.68 8.76 -5.57
C ALA A 100 -9.19 8.69 -5.23
N THR A 101 -8.37 9.52 -5.85
CA THR A 101 -6.91 9.56 -5.61
C THR A 101 -6.57 10.00 -4.17
N GLN A 102 -7.35 10.91 -3.58
CA GLN A 102 -7.22 11.31 -2.18
C GLN A 102 -7.50 10.14 -1.23
N LEU A 103 -8.54 9.36 -1.50
CA LEU A 103 -8.89 8.17 -0.72
C LEU A 103 -7.85 7.05 -0.90
N ASP A 104 -7.30 6.88 -2.10
CA ASP A 104 -6.18 5.97 -2.36
C ASP A 104 -4.91 6.38 -1.58
N TYR A 105 -4.66 7.69 -1.43
CA TYR A 105 -3.57 8.18 -0.60
C TYR A 105 -3.78 7.85 0.89
N VAL A 106 -4.99 8.03 1.41
CA VAL A 106 -5.33 7.64 2.80
C VAL A 106 -5.18 6.13 2.99
N TYR A 107 -5.64 5.33 2.03
CA TYR A 107 -5.45 3.87 2.06
C TYR A 107 -3.97 3.48 2.04
N ALA A 108 -3.15 4.16 1.24
CA ALA A 108 -1.70 3.94 1.20
C ALA A 108 -1.02 4.27 2.54
N GLN A 109 -1.44 5.34 3.24
CA GLN A 109 -0.96 5.68 4.59
C GLN A 109 -1.28 4.55 5.59
N ASN A 110 -2.54 4.10 5.63
CA ASN A 110 -2.97 3.02 6.52
C ASN A 110 -2.23 1.70 6.24
N SER A 111 -2.05 1.36 4.96
CA SER A 111 -1.32 0.17 4.53
C SER A 111 0.16 0.24 4.88
N LEU A 112 0.80 1.40 4.74
CA LEU A 112 2.19 1.60 5.13
C LEU A 112 2.37 1.43 6.64
N ALA A 113 1.50 2.05 7.44
CA ALA A 113 1.52 1.90 8.88
C ALA A 113 1.40 0.43 9.32
N ALA A 114 0.45 -0.31 8.74
CA ALA A 114 0.29 -1.73 9.02
C ALA A 114 1.55 -2.54 8.67
N ARG A 115 2.18 -2.29 7.51
CA ARG A 115 3.44 -2.95 7.11
C ARG A 115 4.59 -2.64 8.09
N VAL A 116 4.68 -1.42 8.59
CA VAL A 116 5.69 -1.04 9.61
C VAL A 116 5.45 -1.81 10.90
N ILE A 117 4.19 -1.90 11.36
CA ILE A 117 3.82 -2.64 12.56
C ILE A 117 4.11 -4.14 12.39
N GLU A 118 3.76 -4.73 11.24
CA GLU A 118 4.05 -6.12 10.92
C GLU A 118 5.56 -6.41 10.89
N ALA A 119 6.35 -5.52 10.26
CA ALA A 119 7.80 -5.64 10.23
C ALA A 119 8.41 -5.55 11.63
N TRP A 120 7.91 -4.65 12.48
CA TRP A 120 8.32 -4.58 13.89
C TRP A 120 8.04 -5.90 14.63
N LEU A 121 6.82 -6.44 14.50
CA LEU A 121 6.45 -7.71 15.13
C LEU A 121 7.31 -8.85 14.61
N ASP A 122 7.55 -8.93 13.31
CA ASP A 122 8.39 -9.97 12.71
C ASP A 122 9.81 -9.94 13.29
N ILE A 123 10.44 -8.77 13.36
CA ILE A 123 11.78 -8.60 13.94
C ILE A 123 11.80 -9.00 15.43
N ALA A 124 10.79 -8.57 16.19
CA ALA A 124 10.69 -8.88 17.62
C ALA A 124 10.55 -10.40 17.87
N TYR A 125 9.73 -11.08 17.06
CA TYR A 125 9.59 -12.54 17.15
C TYR A 125 10.83 -13.29 16.67
N ARG A 126 11.49 -12.85 15.59
CA ARG A 126 12.78 -13.41 15.12
C ARG A 126 13.84 -13.34 16.21
N ALA A 127 13.95 -12.21 16.91
CA ALA A 127 14.89 -12.08 18.04
C ALA A 127 14.58 -13.09 19.15
N ARG A 128 13.30 -13.35 19.47
CA ARG A 128 12.93 -14.41 20.43
C ARG A 128 13.25 -15.82 19.95
N VAL A 129 13.03 -16.11 18.66
CA VAL A 129 13.36 -17.39 18.05
C VAL A 129 14.87 -17.61 18.09
N ILE A 130 15.69 -16.61 17.76
CA ILE A 130 17.15 -16.66 17.86
C ILE A 130 17.57 -16.96 19.31
N GLY A 131 16.98 -16.31 20.29
CA GLY A 131 17.25 -16.57 21.70
C GLY A 131 16.84 -18.00 22.15
N VAL A 132 15.83 -18.60 21.52
CA VAL A 132 15.49 -20.03 21.74
C VAL A 132 16.55 -20.93 21.11
N GLU A 133 16.97 -20.65 19.89
CA GLU A 133 17.99 -21.39 19.16
C GLU A 133 19.37 -21.35 19.87
N GLN A 134 19.75 -20.19 20.39
CA GLN A 134 20.98 -20.03 21.20
C GLN A 134 20.95 -20.91 22.45
N ARG A 135 19.83 -20.96 23.17
CA ARG A 135 19.67 -21.85 24.32
C ARG A 135 19.69 -23.33 23.91
N TRP A 136 19.14 -23.68 22.74
CA TRP A 136 19.22 -25.00 22.21
C TRP A 136 20.67 -25.40 21.88
N LEU A 137 21.39 -24.52 21.17
CA LEU A 137 22.82 -24.73 20.87
C LEU A 137 23.64 -24.94 22.16
N GLN A 138 23.40 -24.11 23.20
CA GLN A 138 24.07 -24.29 24.48
C GLN A 138 23.76 -25.64 25.13
N SER A 139 22.50 -26.09 25.08
CA SER A 139 22.08 -27.38 25.60
C SER A 139 22.76 -28.57 24.86
N LEU A 140 22.84 -28.47 23.52
CA LEU A 140 23.53 -29.49 22.70
C LEU A 140 25.02 -29.47 22.93
N SER A 141 25.69 -28.33 23.04
CA SER A 141 27.11 -28.22 23.34
C SER A 141 27.45 -28.85 24.71
N ASN A 142 26.59 -28.65 25.71
CA ASN A 142 26.77 -29.30 27.02
C ASN A 142 26.62 -30.83 26.90
N THR A 143 25.65 -31.34 26.12
CA THR A 143 25.49 -32.77 25.87
C THR A 143 26.68 -33.32 25.10
N GLU A 144 27.20 -32.63 24.10
CA GLU A 144 28.41 -33.04 23.33
C GLU A 144 29.63 -33.16 24.24
N ASN A 145 29.83 -32.22 25.17
CA ASN A 145 30.96 -32.31 26.13
C ASN A 145 30.82 -33.50 27.08
N ILE A 146 29.61 -33.76 27.60
CA ILE A 146 29.38 -34.94 28.47
C ILE A 146 29.65 -36.23 27.70
N VAL A 147 29.17 -36.33 26.46
CA VAL A 147 29.42 -37.53 25.62
C VAL A 147 30.90 -37.66 25.30
N LEU A 148 31.63 -36.59 25.03
CA LEU A 148 33.08 -36.61 24.81
C LEU A 148 33.84 -37.17 26.03
N GLU A 149 33.52 -36.71 27.23
CA GLU A 149 34.12 -37.23 28.47
C GLU A 149 33.83 -38.72 28.62
N GLN A 150 32.58 -39.16 28.39
CA GLN A 150 32.21 -40.58 28.48
C GLN A 150 32.92 -41.46 27.42
N VAL A 151 33.21 -40.96 26.23
CA VAL A 151 33.98 -41.66 25.20
C VAL A 151 35.45 -41.76 25.62
N LEU A 152 36.04 -40.70 26.15
CA LEU A 152 37.43 -40.71 26.64
C LEU A 152 37.62 -41.70 27.81
N ASP A 153 36.60 -41.81 28.67
CA ASP A 153 36.60 -42.75 29.80
C ASP A 153 36.21 -44.18 29.39
N GLY A 154 35.89 -44.41 28.09
CA GLY A 154 35.57 -45.76 27.56
C GLY A 154 34.12 -46.21 27.87
N PHE A 155 33.25 -45.35 28.35
CA PHE A 155 31.84 -45.65 28.65
C PHE A 155 30.91 -45.55 27.46
N LYS A 156 31.30 -44.86 26.39
CA LYS A 156 30.51 -44.62 25.19
C LYS A 156 31.33 -44.82 23.93
N GLU A 157 30.62 -45.03 22.79
CA GLU A 157 31.25 -45.22 21.49
C GLU A 157 31.49 -43.91 20.76
N GLN A 158 32.45 -43.88 19.83
CA GLN A 158 32.70 -42.73 18.95
C GLN A 158 31.46 -42.31 18.16
N ALA A 159 30.59 -43.27 17.80
CA ALA A 159 29.33 -43.02 17.07
C ALA A 159 28.37 -42.14 17.86
N ASP A 160 28.33 -42.25 19.20
CA ASP A 160 27.52 -41.38 20.06
C ASP A 160 28.02 -39.92 20.01
N LEU A 161 29.34 -39.73 20.06
CA LEU A 161 29.98 -38.43 19.96
C LEU A 161 29.74 -37.78 18.60
N ASP A 162 29.89 -38.55 17.51
CA ASP A 162 29.66 -38.04 16.15
C ASP A 162 28.20 -37.65 15.94
N THR A 163 27.26 -38.38 16.54
CA THR A 163 25.81 -38.02 16.55
C THR A 163 25.57 -36.72 17.29
N ALA A 164 26.15 -36.50 18.48
CA ALA A 164 26.02 -35.25 19.25
C ALA A 164 26.65 -34.08 18.50
N ARG A 165 27.84 -34.25 17.91
CA ARG A 165 28.51 -33.24 17.09
C ARG A 165 27.70 -32.85 15.85
N ALA A 166 27.09 -33.83 15.17
CA ALA A 166 26.23 -33.59 14.03
C ALA A 166 24.98 -32.77 14.42
N ALA A 167 24.37 -33.05 15.58
CA ALA A 167 23.25 -32.30 16.11
C ALA A 167 23.65 -30.85 16.42
N THR A 168 24.74 -30.61 17.13
CA THR A 168 25.30 -29.30 17.46
C THR A 168 25.59 -28.48 16.20
N SER A 169 26.26 -29.09 15.20
CA SER A 169 26.63 -28.41 13.95
C SER A 169 25.40 -28.00 13.14
N ARG A 170 24.35 -28.83 13.09
CA ARG A 170 23.08 -28.47 12.41
C ARG A 170 22.40 -27.28 13.06
N VAL A 171 22.36 -27.18 14.39
CA VAL A 171 21.75 -26.08 15.09
C VAL A 171 22.58 -24.78 14.93
N ARG A 172 23.93 -24.92 14.93
CA ARG A 172 24.82 -23.76 14.66
C ARG A 172 24.59 -23.20 13.25
N ALA A 173 24.44 -24.04 12.25
CA ALA A 173 24.10 -23.60 10.89
C ALA A 173 22.70 -22.95 10.82
N SER A 174 21.70 -23.52 11.50
CA SER A 174 20.35 -22.96 11.60
C SER A 174 20.36 -21.57 12.29
N LEU A 175 21.13 -21.41 13.36
CA LEU A 175 21.26 -20.14 14.05
C LEU A 175 21.84 -19.05 13.14
N ALA A 176 22.92 -19.35 12.41
CA ALA A 176 23.53 -18.42 11.46
C ALA A 176 22.53 -17.96 10.37
N ALA A 177 21.71 -18.89 9.86
CA ALA A 177 20.67 -18.56 8.89
C ALA A 177 19.61 -17.64 9.50
N LYS A 178 19.15 -17.88 10.74
CA LYS A 178 18.16 -17.03 11.42
C LYS A 178 18.69 -15.63 11.75
N GLU A 179 19.97 -15.51 12.12
CA GLU A 179 20.64 -14.23 12.35
C GLU A 179 20.73 -13.43 11.04
N GLN A 180 21.04 -14.07 9.92
CA GLN A 180 21.00 -13.44 8.59
C GLN A 180 19.59 -12.96 8.25
N ASP A 181 18.57 -13.79 8.44
CA ASP A 181 17.17 -13.45 8.17
C ASP A 181 16.70 -12.25 9.01
N GLN A 182 17.15 -12.15 10.25
CA GLN A 182 16.85 -10.98 11.09
C GLN A 182 17.46 -9.69 10.54
N LEU A 183 18.70 -9.73 10.07
CA LEU A 183 19.34 -8.57 9.43
C LEU A 183 18.60 -8.16 8.14
N ILE A 184 18.11 -9.12 7.36
CA ILE A 184 17.29 -8.85 6.17
C ILE A 184 15.98 -8.18 6.57
N ALA A 185 15.30 -8.68 7.61
CA ALA A 185 14.06 -8.08 8.10
C ALA A 185 14.26 -6.62 8.60
N ILE A 186 15.35 -6.36 9.31
CA ILE A 186 15.73 -4.99 9.74
C ILE A 186 15.97 -4.07 8.54
N ARG A 187 16.66 -4.55 7.50
CA ARG A 187 16.84 -3.76 6.25
C ARG A 187 15.52 -3.51 5.54
N GLY A 188 14.59 -4.48 5.56
CA GLY A 188 13.23 -4.32 5.06
C GLY A 188 12.48 -3.20 5.79
N LEU A 189 12.55 -3.15 7.12
CA LEU A 189 11.96 -2.05 7.90
C LEU A 189 12.63 -0.70 7.59
N ASN A 190 13.94 -0.66 7.40
CA ASN A 190 14.64 0.56 6.96
C ASN A 190 14.14 1.05 5.60
N THR A 191 13.88 0.15 4.66
CA THR A 191 13.29 0.50 3.35
C THR A 191 11.91 1.13 3.52
N LEU A 192 11.06 0.61 4.42
CA LEU A 192 9.75 1.21 4.72
C LEU A 192 9.90 2.61 5.34
N ARG A 193 10.93 2.86 6.14
CA ARG A 193 11.26 4.17 6.71
C ARG A 193 11.90 5.14 5.72
N GLY A 194 12.26 4.70 4.50
CA GLY A 194 13.01 5.50 3.52
C GLY A 194 14.45 5.82 3.96
N LYS A 195 15.07 4.97 4.76
CA LYS A 195 16.42 5.15 5.30
C LYS A 195 17.31 3.94 5.05
N SER A 196 18.62 4.15 5.04
CA SER A 196 19.65 3.11 4.89
C SER A 196 20.61 3.05 6.09
N ASP A 197 20.15 3.50 7.27
CA ASP A 197 20.96 3.54 8.47
C ASP A 197 21.08 2.17 9.17
N THR A 198 22.03 2.06 10.11
CA THR A 198 22.24 0.86 10.94
C THR A 198 21.71 1.04 12.37
N GLN A 199 21.00 2.12 12.68
CA GLN A 199 20.54 2.43 14.03
C GLN A 199 19.60 1.35 14.57
N LEU A 200 18.73 0.80 13.71
CA LEU A 200 17.79 -0.28 14.07
C LEU A 200 18.52 -1.56 14.51
N ASN A 201 19.76 -1.82 14.09
CA ASN A 201 20.51 -3.01 14.50
C ASN A 201 20.79 -3.04 16.01
N ARG A 202 20.74 -1.88 16.67
CA ARG A 202 20.97 -1.71 18.13
C ARG A 202 19.67 -1.59 18.92
N MET A 203 18.54 -1.56 18.25
CA MET A 203 17.24 -1.37 18.89
C MET A 203 16.71 -2.68 19.47
N ILE A 204 16.15 -2.61 20.67
CA ILE A 204 15.47 -3.75 21.30
C ILE A 204 14.01 -3.72 20.87
N PHE A 205 13.63 -4.70 20.05
CA PHE A 205 12.27 -4.89 19.61
C PHE A 205 11.49 -5.69 20.65
N THR A 206 10.52 -5.05 21.28
CA THR A 206 9.61 -5.71 22.22
C THR A 206 8.33 -6.12 21.52
N ILE A 207 7.73 -7.23 21.96
CA ILE A 207 6.40 -7.61 21.51
C ILE A 207 5.39 -6.82 22.34
N PRO A 208 4.61 -5.91 21.74
CA PRO A 208 3.59 -5.17 22.45
C PRO A 208 2.42 -6.09 22.84
N GLU A 209 1.69 -5.70 23.86
CA GLU A 209 0.35 -6.26 24.06
C GLU A 209 -0.56 -5.72 22.98
N VAL A 210 -1.21 -6.61 22.27
CA VAL A 210 -2.11 -6.27 21.16
C VAL A 210 -3.53 -6.63 21.55
N GLU A 211 -4.36 -5.62 21.70
CA GLU A 211 -5.78 -5.81 21.92
C GLU A 211 -6.46 -6.37 20.65
N ALA A 212 -7.54 -7.11 20.82
CA ALA A 212 -8.36 -7.51 19.68
C ALA A 212 -9.09 -6.28 19.13
N PRO A 213 -9.12 -6.07 17.80
CA PRO A 213 -9.89 -4.99 17.21
C PRO A 213 -11.34 -5.04 17.67
N PRO A 214 -11.97 -3.89 17.99
CA PRO A 214 -13.36 -3.86 18.41
C PRO A 214 -14.25 -4.33 17.26
N LEU A 215 -14.99 -5.40 17.46
CA LEU A 215 -15.97 -5.92 16.49
C LEU A 215 -17.21 -5.00 16.55
N ARG A 216 -17.30 -4.06 15.62
CA ARG A 216 -18.57 -3.35 15.30
C ARG A 216 -19.29 -4.12 14.19
N LEU A 217 -20.53 -3.72 13.85
CA LEU A 217 -21.27 -4.33 12.75
C LEU A 217 -20.41 -4.25 11.46
N PRO A 218 -20.08 -5.38 10.83
CA PRO A 218 -19.18 -5.41 9.68
C PRO A 218 -19.58 -4.45 8.55
N GLY A 219 -20.89 -4.27 8.33
CA GLY A 219 -21.41 -3.39 7.28
C GLY A 219 -21.06 -1.91 7.44
N GLU A 220 -21.08 -1.38 8.68
CA GLU A 220 -20.73 0.02 8.94
C GLU A 220 -19.22 0.26 8.78
N MET A 221 -18.40 -0.71 9.16
CA MET A 221 -16.94 -0.60 9.08
C MET A 221 -16.42 -0.77 7.65
N ILE A 222 -16.99 -1.73 6.89
CA ILE A 222 -16.65 -1.92 5.48
C ILE A 222 -17.01 -0.67 4.67
N GLY A 223 -18.14 -0.01 4.95
CA GLY A 223 -18.57 1.22 4.29
C GLY A 223 -17.68 2.43 4.54
N SER A 224 -16.79 2.39 5.55
CA SER A 224 -15.81 3.46 5.84
C SER A 224 -14.42 3.21 5.26
N ARG A 225 -14.19 2.09 4.58
CA ARG A 225 -12.88 1.74 3.98
C ARG A 225 -12.50 2.72 2.87
N PRO A 226 -11.32 3.37 2.95
CA PRO A 226 -10.91 4.33 1.94
C PRO A 226 -10.78 3.73 0.53
N ASP A 227 -10.34 2.48 0.39
CA ASP A 227 -10.20 1.80 -0.90
C ASP A 227 -11.55 1.50 -1.58
N LEU A 228 -12.60 1.20 -0.81
CA LEU A 228 -13.96 1.02 -1.34
C LEU A 228 -14.57 2.36 -1.74
N LEU A 229 -14.39 3.38 -0.91
CA LEU A 229 -14.83 4.75 -1.23
C LEU A 229 -14.11 5.29 -2.48
N ALA A 230 -12.80 5.02 -2.63
CA ALA A 230 -12.05 5.37 -3.83
C ALA A 230 -12.64 4.70 -5.08
N ALA A 231 -12.91 3.39 -5.00
CA ALA A 231 -13.52 2.66 -6.11
C ALA A 231 -14.91 3.19 -6.47
N TYR A 232 -15.72 3.58 -5.47
CA TYR A 232 -17.02 4.21 -5.72
C TYR A 232 -16.86 5.58 -6.41
N GLN A 233 -15.89 6.40 -6.00
CA GLN A 233 -15.60 7.67 -6.70
C GLN A 233 -15.12 7.43 -8.13
N GLN A 234 -14.44 6.35 -8.43
CA GLN A 234 -14.08 5.98 -9.80
C GLN A 234 -15.29 5.61 -10.64
N VAL A 235 -16.29 4.93 -10.06
CA VAL A 235 -17.59 4.68 -10.74
C VAL A 235 -18.27 6.01 -11.11
N LEU A 236 -18.36 6.93 -10.16
CA LEU A 236 -18.94 8.26 -10.41
C LEU A 236 -18.18 9.03 -11.52
N ALA A 237 -16.85 8.95 -11.51
CA ALA A 237 -16.01 9.58 -12.52
C ALA A 237 -16.24 8.97 -13.93
N ALA A 238 -16.37 7.65 -14.01
CA ALA A 238 -16.62 6.94 -15.26
C ALA A 238 -18.02 7.23 -15.82
N ASP A 239 -19.03 7.26 -14.93
CA ASP A 239 -20.40 7.62 -15.30
C ASP A 239 -20.48 9.06 -15.88
N LYS A 240 -19.81 10.02 -15.21
CA LYS A 240 -19.71 11.40 -15.73
C LYS A 240 -18.94 11.48 -17.04
N SER A 241 -17.89 10.67 -17.22
CA SER A 241 -17.15 10.58 -18.48
C SER A 241 -18.01 10.00 -19.63
N ALA A 242 -18.88 9.05 -19.33
CA ALA A 242 -19.84 8.52 -20.30
C ALA A 242 -20.87 9.58 -20.70
N ALA A 243 -21.35 10.38 -19.73
CA ALA A 243 -22.23 11.51 -20.00
C ALA A 243 -21.56 12.58 -20.90
N VAL A 244 -20.27 12.88 -20.69
CA VAL A 244 -19.48 13.77 -21.56
C VAL A 244 -19.44 13.23 -22.99
N ALA A 245 -19.06 11.95 -23.17
CA ALA A 245 -18.97 11.33 -24.49
C ALA A 245 -20.31 11.33 -25.24
N TYR A 246 -21.43 11.14 -24.53
CA TYR A 246 -22.77 11.27 -25.11
C TYR A 246 -23.07 12.72 -25.53
N LYS A 247 -22.69 13.72 -24.72
CA LYS A 247 -22.92 15.13 -24.99
C LYS A 247 -22.01 15.69 -26.10
N ASP A 248 -20.92 15.02 -26.45
CA ASP A 248 -20.09 15.35 -27.62
C ASP A 248 -20.82 15.14 -28.96
N LEU A 249 -21.93 14.40 -28.96
CA LEU A 249 -22.85 14.27 -30.12
C LEU A 249 -23.69 15.53 -30.35
N LEU A 250 -23.80 16.40 -29.35
CA LEU A 250 -24.67 17.57 -29.39
C LEU A 250 -23.95 18.82 -29.97
N PRO A 251 -24.69 19.80 -30.52
CA PRO A 251 -24.08 21.01 -31.03
C PRO A 251 -23.34 21.79 -29.95
N LYS A 252 -22.15 22.33 -30.27
CA LYS A 252 -21.37 23.23 -29.40
C LYS A 252 -21.68 24.67 -29.71
N PHE A 253 -21.84 25.47 -28.66
CA PHE A 253 -22.09 26.91 -28.72
C PHE A 253 -20.84 27.67 -28.30
N THR A 254 -20.29 28.50 -29.18
CA THR A 254 -19.07 29.24 -28.94
C THR A 254 -19.29 30.72 -29.06
N LEU A 255 -18.65 31.55 -28.22
CA LEU A 255 -18.54 32.95 -28.32
C LEU A 255 -17.08 33.35 -28.46
N SER A 256 -16.75 34.07 -29.51
CA SER A 256 -15.42 34.64 -29.71
C SER A 256 -15.51 36.16 -29.80
N ALA A 257 -14.67 36.88 -29.08
CA ALA A 257 -14.51 38.31 -29.18
C ALA A 257 -13.04 38.65 -29.43
N SER A 258 -12.77 39.56 -30.31
CA SER A 258 -11.41 40.01 -30.62
C SER A 258 -11.34 41.51 -30.71
N VAL A 259 -10.31 42.08 -30.08
CA VAL A 259 -9.89 43.47 -30.29
C VAL A 259 -8.52 43.45 -30.90
N TYR A 260 -8.35 44.09 -32.04
CA TYR A 260 -7.08 44.04 -32.74
C TYR A 260 -6.73 45.34 -33.45
N ARG A 261 -5.41 45.53 -33.70
CA ARG A 261 -4.87 46.57 -34.62
C ARG A 261 -4.11 45.85 -35.71
N SER A 262 -4.21 46.38 -36.93
CA SER A 262 -3.49 45.83 -38.08
C SER A 262 -2.94 46.95 -38.97
N GLY A 263 -1.85 46.62 -39.69
CA GLY A 263 -1.22 47.56 -40.62
C GLY A 263 -0.16 46.88 -41.50
N SER A 264 0.21 47.55 -42.58
CA SER A 264 1.25 47.03 -43.50
C SER A 264 2.67 47.25 -42.97
N THR A 265 2.85 48.06 -41.95
CA THR A 265 4.12 48.31 -41.25
C THR A 265 3.93 48.20 -39.73
N PRO A 266 5.02 47.89 -38.94
CA PRO A 266 4.93 47.81 -37.49
C PRO A 266 4.46 49.11 -36.83
N ASN A 267 4.82 50.30 -37.36
CA ASN A 267 4.43 51.57 -36.79
C ASN A 267 2.91 51.81 -36.88
N GLN A 268 2.26 51.30 -37.91
CA GLN A 268 0.80 51.38 -38.05
C GLN A 268 0.03 50.62 -37.00
N LEU A 269 0.65 49.68 -36.28
CA LEU A 269 0.00 49.03 -35.12
C LEU A 269 -0.21 49.99 -33.94
N ILE A 270 0.58 51.09 -33.88
CA ILE A 270 0.46 52.10 -32.85
C ILE A 270 -0.54 53.19 -33.30
N ASP A 271 -0.47 53.58 -34.57
CA ASP A 271 -1.18 54.72 -35.13
C ASP A 271 -2.63 54.36 -35.56
N ASN A 272 -2.85 53.11 -36.03
CA ASN A 272 -4.15 52.68 -36.51
C ASN A 272 -5.19 52.53 -35.37
N PRO A 273 -6.48 52.83 -35.61
CA PRO A 273 -7.53 52.61 -34.63
C PRO A 273 -7.69 51.12 -34.31
N SER A 274 -8.11 50.83 -33.09
CA SER A 274 -8.49 49.49 -32.70
C SER A 274 -9.81 49.08 -33.36
N LEU A 275 -9.81 47.88 -33.92
CA LEU A 275 -10.98 47.21 -34.47
C LEU A 275 -11.44 46.13 -33.51
N TRP A 276 -12.72 45.80 -33.51
CA TRP A 276 -13.24 44.71 -32.73
C TRP A 276 -14.25 43.90 -33.53
N ASN A 277 -14.35 42.62 -33.15
CA ASN A 277 -15.43 41.76 -33.63
C ASN A 277 -15.97 40.88 -32.47
N LEU A 278 -17.24 40.49 -32.61
CA LEU A 278 -17.91 39.56 -31.73
C LEU A 278 -18.62 38.52 -32.61
N VAL A 279 -18.34 37.26 -32.39
CA VAL A 279 -18.87 36.15 -33.20
C VAL A 279 -19.47 35.08 -32.30
N GLY A 280 -20.77 34.83 -32.42
CA GLY A 280 -21.44 33.65 -31.89
C GLY A 280 -21.44 32.54 -32.94
N GLY A 281 -21.07 31.35 -32.55
CA GLY A 281 -21.02 30.18 -33.45
C GLY A 281 -21.77 28.98 -32.88
N ILE A 282 -22.38 28.20 -33.77
CA ILE A 282 -22.95 26.90 -33.44
C ILE A 282 -22.28 25.88 -34.39
N SER A 283 -21.70 24.83 -33.83
CA SER A 283 -21.09 23.73 -34.61
C SER A 283 -21.65 22.38 -34.19
N ALA A 284 -22.01 21.53 -35.14
CA ALA A 284 -22.50 20.19 -34.90
C ALA A 284 -21.76 19.18 -35.78
N PRO A 285 -21.34 18.02 -35.21
CA PRO A 285 -20.74 16.96 -35.99
C PRO A 285 -21.82 16.27 -36.88
N LEU A 286 -21.66 16.30 -38.20
CA LEU A 286 -22.61 15.67 -39.12
C LEU A 286 -22.11 14.34 -39.72
N LEU A 287 -20.84 14.28 -40.12
CA LEU A 287 -20.25 13.10 -40.75
C LEU A 287 -19.59 12.16 -39.75
N ASP A 288 -19.11 12.69 -38.61
CA ASP A 288 -18.41 11.90 -37.58
C ASP A 288 -19.36 11.28 -36.54
N GLN A 289 -20.66 11.37 -36.71
CA GLN A 289 -21.64 10.87 -35.74
C GLN A 289 -21.45 9.40 -35.37
N SER A 290 -21.14 8.52 -36.36
CA SER A 290 -20.91 7.10 -36.06
C SER A 290 -19.68 6.85 -35.20
N SER A 291 -18.62 7.63 -35.38
CA SER A 291 -17.42 7.59 -34.55
C SER A 291 -17.72 8.06 -33.11
N LEU A 292 -18.40 9.17 -32.96
CA LEU A 292 -18.81 9.71 -31.66
C LEU A 292 -19.79 8.80 -30.92
N GLN A 293 -20.75 8.18 -31.63
CA GLN A 293 -21.64 7.16 -31.07
C GLN A 293 -20.87 5.97 -30.54
N THR A 294 -19.87 5.50 -31.31
CA THR A 294 -18.98 4.41 -30.89
C THR A 294 -18.19 4.80 -29.64
N GLN A 295 -17.64 6.03 -29.56
CA GLN A 295 -16.95 6.53 -28.38
C GLN A 295 -17.88 6.62 -27.16
N ALA A 296 -19.11 7.10 -27.33
CA ALA A 296 -20.11 7.15 -26.26
C ALA A 296 -20.44 5.73 -25.76
N LYS A 297 -20.56 4.76 -26.68
CA LYS A 297 -20.80 3.35 -26.29
C LYS A 297 -19.59 2.75 -25.57
N ILE A 298 -18.36 3.04 -26.01
CA ILE A 298 -17.13 2.62 -25.30
C ILE A 298 -17.12 3.21 -23.89
N ALA A 299 -17.39 4.51 -23.74
CA ALA A 299 -17.40 5.16 -22.45
C ALA A 299 -18.48 4.60 -21.50
N GLN A 300 -19.67 4.23 -22.05
CA GLN A 300 -20.71 3.54 -21.29
C GLN A 300 -20.20 2.17 -20.77
N LEU A 301 -19.57 1.36 -21.64
CA LEU A 301 -19.02 0.06 -21.24
C LEU A 301 -17.91 0.20 -20.19
N GLN A 302 -17.08 1.27 -20.26
CA GLN A 302 -16.09 1.58 -19.23
C GLN A 302 -16.73 1.96 -17.89
N ALA A 303 -17.88 2.63 -17.90
CA ALA A 303 -18.63 2.91 -16.68
C ALA A 303 -19.20 1.62 -16.06
N GLU A 304 -19.76 0.73 -16.88
CA GLU A 304 -20.22 -0.60 -16.45
C GLU A 304 -19.05 -1.44 -15.89
N GLU A 305 -17.88 -1.44 -16.55
CA GLU A 305 -16.66 -2.11 -16.08
C GLU A 305 -16.23 -1.57 -14.70
N SER A 306 -16.21 -0.24 -14.52
CA SER A 306 -15.86 0.38 -13.23
C SER A 306 -16.83 -0.04 -12.12
N PHE A 307 -18.11 -0.20 -12.42
CA PHE A 307 -19.10 -0.69 -11.45
C PHE A 307 -18.88 -2.16 -11.07
N VAL A 308 -18.56 -3.02 -12.05
CA VAL A 308 -18.21 -4.43 -11.79
C VAL A 308 -16.92 -4.53 -10.94
N ASP A 309 -15.93 -3.69 -11.21
CA ASP A 309 -14.71 -3.62 -10.39
C ASP A 309 -15.00 -3.20 -8.94
N TYR A 310 -15.90 -2.24 -8.73
CA TYR A 310 -16.37 -1.87 -7.40
C TYR A 310 -17.05 -3.05 -6.69
N GLN A 311 -17.96 -3.78 -7.37
CA GLN A 311 -18.63 -4.96 -6.82
C GLN A 311 -17.63 -6.05 -6.43
N LYS A 312 -16.64 -6.33 -7.30
CA LYS A 312 -15.55 -7.27 -7.02
C LYS A 312 -14.76 -6.86 -5.79
N LYS A 313 -14.39 -5.58 -5.69
CA LYS A 313 -13.63 -5.05 -4.55
C LYS A 313 -14.43 -5.17 -3.24
N LEU A 314 -15.74 -4.94 -3.29
CA LEU A 314 -16.63 -5.12 -2.14
C LEU A 314 -16.68 -6.59 -1.69
N LEU A 315 -16.81 -7.54 -2.62
CA LEU A 315 -16.79 -8.97 -2.29
C LEU A 315 -15.46 -9.40 -1.68
N VAL A 316 -14.34 -8.91 -2.22
CA VAL A 316 -13.01 -9.16 -1.65
C VAL A 316 -12.92 -8.61 -0.22
N ALA A 317 -13.40 -7.40 0.02
CA ALA A 317 -13.39 -6.78 1.34
C ALA A 317 -14.22 -7.59 2.38
N ILE A 318 -15.39 -8.10 2.00
CA ILE A 318 -16.20 -8.97 2.85
C ILE A 318 -15.45 -10.26 3.19
N ASN A 319 -14.81 -10.88 2.18
CA ASN A 319 -14.04 -12.11 2.38
C ASN A 319 -12.79 -11.88 3.23
N GLU A 320 -12.11 -10.73 3.11
CA GLU A 320 -10.98 -10.36 3.96
C GLU A 320 -11.36 -10.34 5.45
N VAL A 321 -12.49 -9.73 5.78
CA VAL A 321 -13.01 -9.72 7.17
C VAL A 321 -13.35 -11.13 7.63
N GLY A 322 -14.11 -11.91 6.84
CA GLY A 322 -14.46 -13.29 7.16
C GLY A 322 -13.21 -14.16 7.41
N ASN A 323 -12.26 -14.13 6.47
CA ASN A 323 -11.01 -14.88 6.58
C ASN A 323 -10.18 -14.48 7.82
N ALA A 324 -10.14 -13.19 8.16
CA ALA A 324 -9.40 -12.71 9.32
C ALA A 324 -10.06 -13.14 10.65
N LEU A 325 -11.39 -13.18 10.72
CA LEU A 325 -12.14 -13.67 11.88
C LEU A 325 -11.93 -15.17 12.06
N ASP A 326 -12.06 -15.96 11.00
CA ASP A 326 -11.81 -17.40 11.04
C ASP A 326 -10.38 -17.70 11.46
N LYS A 327 -9.40 -16.98 10.92
CA LYS A 327 -7.99 -17.10 11.32
C LYS A 327 -7.78 -16.80 12.81
N GLU A 328 -8.42 -15.76 13.37
CA GLU A 328 -8.26 -15.43 14.79
C GLU A 328 -8.80 -16.59 15.66
N PHE A 329 -9.94 -17.18 15.28
CA PHE A 329 -10.52 -18.31 15.99
C PHE A 329 -9.60 -19.55 15.97
N TYR A 330 -9.16 -19.97 14.78
CA TYR A 330 -8.32 -21.17 14.65
C TYR A 330 -6.90 -20.99 15.16
N LEU A 331 -6.31 -19.79 15.00
CA LEU A 331 -4.99 -19.48 15.54
C LEU A 331 -4.99 -19.46 17.07
N LYS A 332 -6.10 -19.04 17.71
CA LYS A 332 -6.26 -19.12 19.17
C LYS A 332 -6.24 -20.57 19.66
N GLN A 333 -6.90 -21.49 18.96
CA GLN A 333 -6.90 -22.93 19.27
C GLN A 333 -5.50 -23.53 19.04
N GLN A 334 -4.86 -23.22 17.91
CA GLN A 334 -3.49 -23.68 17.61
C GLN A 334 -2.50 -23.19 18.67
N GLU A 335 -2.59 -21.92 19.10
CA GLU A 335 -1.74 -21.38 20.16
C GLU A 335 -1.89 -22.18 21.46
N GLN A 336 -3.10 -22.54 21.85
CA GLN A 336 -3.34 -23.34 23.04
C GLN A 336 -2.68 -24.72 22.90
N HIS A 337 -2.91 -25.43 21.81
CA HIS A 337 -2.32 -26.76 21.59
C HIS A 337 -0.80 -26.74 21.52
N TYR A 338 -0.18 -25.72 20.90
CA TYR A 338 1.27 -25.58 20.92
C TYR A 338 1.81 -25.18 22.30
N ARG A 339 1.06 -24.47 23.11
CA ARG A 339 1.40 -24.20 24.52
C ARG A 339 1.41 -25.50 25.34
N ASP A 340 0.42 -26.36 25.14
CA ASP A 340 0.33 -27.66 25.79
C ASP A 340 1.47 -28.58 25.32
N ALA A 341 1.72 -28.64 24.01
CA ALA A 341 2.85 -29.39 23.43
C ALA A 341 4.20 -28.93 23.99
N PHE A 342 4.43 -27.63 24.11
CA PHE A 342 5.63 -27.09 24.75
C PHE A 342 5.75 -27.48 26.21
N THR A 343 4.64 -27.47 26.94
CA THR A 343 4.61 -27.85 28.38
C THR A 343 4.97 -29.33 28.56
N PHE A 344 4.37 -30.22 27.75
CA PHE A 344 4.68 -31.65 27.80
C PHE A 344 6.08 -31.99 27.30
N SER A 345 6.55 -31.34 26.23
CA SER A 345 7.93 -31.50 25.74
C SER A 345 8.96 -31.02 26.77
N LYS A 346 8.66 -30.00 27.58
CA LYS A 346 9.53 -29.54 28.66
C LYS A 346 9.63 -30.59 29.77
N ALA A 347 8.51 -31.19 30.14
CA ALA A 347 8.49 -32.28 31.14
C ALA A 347 9.27 -33.51 30.62
N SER A 348 9.00 -33.92 29.36
CA SER A 348 9.69 -35.02 28.70
C SER A 348 11.21 -34.83 28.66
N MET A 349 11.66 -33.63 28.24
CA MET A 349 13.08 -33.27 28.21
C MET A 349 13.74 -33.44 29.59
N LYS A 350 13.09 -32.98 30.67
CA LYS A 350 13.63 -33.12 32.02
C LYS A 350 13.75 -34.58 32.42
N ASN A 351 12.75 -35.43 32.09
CA ASN A 351 12.77 -36.84 32.39
C ASN A 351 13.89 -37.57 31.63
N TYR A 352 14.04 -37.34 30.33
CA TYR A 352 15.13 -37.94 29.54
C TYR A 352 16.50 -37.45 29.98
N GLN A 353 16.64 -36.24 30.44
CA GLN A 353 17.90 -35.74 31.01
C GLN A 353 18.27 -36.51 32.28
N ASN A 354 17.32 -36.76 33.19
CA ASN A 354 17.55 -37.54 34.39
C ASN A 354 17.91 -39.02 34.02
N LEU A 355 17.12 -39.68 33.15
CA LEU A 355 17.38 -41.04 32.71
C LEU A 355 18.73 -41.20 32.03
N TYR A 356 19.17 -40.21 31.27
CA TYR A 356 20.51 -40.21 30.66
C TYR A 356 21.61 -40.08 31.71
N GLN A 357 21.45 -39.23 32.72
CA GLN A 357 22.41 -39.12 33.85
C GLN A 357 22.50 -40.39 34.69
N GLU A 358 21.41 -41.13 34.83
CA GLU A 358 21.30 -42.39 35.53
C GLU A 358 21.81 -43.60 34.68
N GLY A 359 22.19 -43.35 33.40
CA GLY A 359 22.58 -44.40 32.47
C GLY A 359 21.44 -45.29 31.96
N ALA A 360 20.19 -44.88 32.22
CA ALA A 360 18.97 -45.62 31.84
C ALA A 360 18.43 -45.22 30.46
N SER A 361 19.06 -44.29 29.77
CA SER A 361 18.71 -43.87 28.42
C SER A 361 19.94 -43.58 27.57
N ASP A 362 19.82 -43.68 26.23
CA ASP A 362 20.88 -43.35 25.30
C ASP A 362 20.90 -41.83 24.94
N VAL A 363 22.01 -41.42 24.31
CA VAL A 363 22.17 -40.01 23.90
C VAL A 363 21.17 -39.61 22.82
N LEU A 364 20.76 -40.54 21.94
CA LEU A 364 19.83 -40.28 20.86
C LEU A 364 18.44 -39.88 21.41
N ALA A 365 17.92 -40.58 22.41
CA ALA A 365 16.67 -40.25 23.06
C ALA A 365 16.70 -38.86 23.74
N LEU A 366 17.83 -38.51 24.40
CA LEU A 366 18.03 -37.18 24.96
C LEU A 366 18.03 -36.09 23.88
N LEU A 367 18.77 -36.30 22.76
CA LEU A 367 18.81 -35.34 21.64
C LEU A 367 17.45 -35.16 21.00
N ILE A 368 16.63 -36.22 20.86
CA ILE A 368 15.25 -36.13 20.35
C ILE A 368 14.38 -35.31 21.31
N ALA A 369 14.47 -35.54 22.61
CA ALA A 369 13.71 -34.76 23.61
C ALA A 369 14.13 -33.30 23.62
N GLN A 370 15.43 -32.98 23.48
CA GLN A 370 15.93 -31.62 23.31
C GLN A 370 15.36 -30.98 22.04
N GLN A 371 15.40 -31.66 20.90
CA GLN A 371 14.82 -31.16 19.66
C GLN A 371 13.32 -30.83 19.81
N SER A 372 12.55 -31.75 20.43
CA SER A 372 11.10 -31.60 20.61
C SER A 372 10.71 -30.36 21.41
N ILE A 373 11.37 -30.05 22.55
CA ILE A 373 11.07 -28.88 23.35
C ILE A 373 11.36 -27.58 22.59
N TYR A 374 12.50 -27.48 21.90
CA TYR A 374 12.88 -26.27 21.18
C TYR A 374 12.00 -26.05 19.95
N GLN A 375 11.68 -27.11 19.19
CA GLN A 375 10.74 -27.02 18.07
C GLN A 375 9.33 -26.60 18.52
N SER A 376 8.79 -27.22 19.59
CA SER A 376 7.49 -26.84 20.16
C SER A 376 7.47 -25.38 20.59
N LYS A 377 8.57 -24.86 21.18
CA LYS A 377 8.70 -23.45 21.55
C LYS A 377 8.70 -22.52 20.34
N ILE A 378 9.42 -22.88 19.28
CA ILE A 378 9.48 -22.10 18.04
C ILE A 378 8.09 -22.07 17.36
N GLN A 379 7.38 -23.21 17.32
CA GLN A 379 6.02 -23.28 16.75
C GLN A 379 5.05 -22.40 17.55
N LEU A 380 5.10 -22.43 18.87
CA LEU A 380 4.30 -21.53 19.72
C LEU A 380 4.57 -20.06 19.39
N LEU A 381 5.84 -19.64 19.30
CA LEU A 381 6.22 -18.27 18.95
C LEU A 381 5.72 -17.87 17.55
N ASN A 382 5.86 -18.74 16.57
CA ASN A 382 5.40 -18.49 15.20
C ASN A 382 3.87 -18.34 15.14
N THR A 383 3.13 -19.17 15.87
CA THR A 383 1.66 -19.08 15.94
C THR A 383 1.23 -17.78 16.61
N GLN A 384 1.88 -17.37 17.70
CA GLN A 384 1.64 -16.09 18.36
C GLN A 384 1.89 -14.91 17.41
N ARG A 385 3.01 -14.91 16.69
CA ARG A 385 3.31 -13.90 15.67
C ARG A 385 2.21 -13.83 14.62
N THR A 386 1.84 -14.99 14.04
CA THR A 386 0.82 -15.07 12.99
C THR A 386 -0.53 -14.55 13.48
N ARG A 387 -0.90 -14.84 14.72
CA ARG A 387 -2.13 -14.36 15.34
C ARG A 387 -2.13 -12.85 15.52
N LEU A 388 -1.02 -12.25 15.98
CA LEU A 388 -0.91 -10.80 16.11
C LEU A 388 -0.90 -10.08 14.76
N SER A 389 -0.20 -10.64 13.75
CA SER A 389 -0.26 -10.14 12.37
C SER A 389 -1.70 -10.19 11.81
N ASN A 390 -2.44 -11.27 12.10
CA ASN A 390 -3.84 -11.37 11.70
C ASN A 390 -4.73 -10.28 12.32
N ARG A 391 -4.46 -9.85 13.56
CA ARG A 391 -5.20 -8.74 14.20
C ARG A 391 -4.95 -7.40 13.49
N ILE A 392 -3.73 -7.16 12.99
CA ILE A 392 -3.42 -5.98 12.18
C ILE A 392 -4.20 -6.03 10.86
N THR A 393 -4.18 -7.18 10.19
CA THR A 393 -4.92 -7.42 8.95
C THR A 393 -6.44 -7.21 9.17
N LEU A 394 -6.98 -7.74 10.27
CA LEU A 394 -8.39 -7.53 10.64
C LEU A 394 -8.69 -6.05 10.89
N GLY A 395 -7.82 -5.32 11.59
CA GLY A 395 -7.98 -3.88 11.80
C GLY A 395 -8.07 -3.10 10.48
N LEU A 396 -7.17 -3.37 9.54
CA LEU A 396 -7.21 -2.78 8.19
C LEU A 396 -8.48 -3.17 7.43
N ALA A 397 -8.86 -4.45 7.46
CA ALA A 397 -10.06 -4.95 6.79
C ALA A 397 -11.35 -4.32 7.34
N LEU A 398 -11.36 -3.93 8.61
CA LEU A 398 -12.43 -3.19 9.26
C LEU A 398 -12.34 -1.66 9.02
N GLY A 399 -11.39 -1.17 8.22
CA GLY A 399 -11.23 0.23 7.89
C GLY A 399 -10.59 1.08 8.99
N MET A 400 -9.86 0.46 9.93
CA MET A 400 -9.10 1.22 10.94
C MET A 400 -7.98 2.00 10.27
N GLY A 401 -7.88 3.30 10.57
CA GLY A 401 -6.86 4.22 10.06
C GLY A 401 -5.72 4.47 11.03
N VAL A 402 -4.78 5.36 10.63
CA VAL A 402 -3.66 5.86 11.43
C VAL A 402 -3.92 7.28 11.87
#